data_551bb8fd6f9fa4c2d3fb65ad76d5d09f
#
_entry.id   551bb8fd6f9fa4c2d3fb65ad76d5d09f
#
_cell.length_a   1.000
_cell.length_b   1.000
_cell.length_c   1.000
_cell.angle_alpha   90.00
_cell.angle_beta   90.00
_cell.angle_gamma   90.00
#
_symmetry.space_group_name_H-M   'P 1'
#
loop_
_entity.id
_entity.type
_entity.pdbx_description
1 polymer ?
#
loop_
_entity_poly.entity_id
_entity_poly.type
_entity_poly.pdbx_seq_one_letter_code
_entity_poly.pdbx_strand_id
1 'polypeptide(L)'
;MLIDTVCSVAFYCQRCGRINLQDIPLFSGATHYTMRCDSCNHEMGKISIKPRQGLTVKMACGVCGGKNSKRFSWRNLRKLRFEKIFCTHDHFEIGYIGRWQDIAEFLDFNAAEYDSLHPGDGDEFLERQQTLLEALNRVHDLAAAEELFCTCGSSNIVAAIMGNDIVLECQDCGSLCVLPARSAKDLQQLLPGMAADFVWKQLLNTKVNNMLTD
;
A
#
# COMPACT_ATOMS: atom_id res chain seq x y z
N MET A 1 7.67 1.36 -39.12
CA MET A 1 6.72 1.35 -37.96
C MET A 1 7.31 0.37 -36.97
N LEU A 2 7.94 0.88 -35.87
CA LEU A 2 8.48 0.04 -34.80
C LEU A 2 7.31 -0.52 -34.02
N ILE A 3 7.26 -1.83 -33.83
CA ILE A 3 6.27 -2.47 -32.98
C ILE A 3 6.86 -2.45 -31.54
N ASP A 4 6.17 -1.79 -30.63
CA ASP A 4 6.54 -1.85 -29.23
C ASP A 4 6.42 -3.30 -28.75
N THR A 5 7.54 -3.89 -28.38
CA THR A 5 7.62 -5.28 -27.91
C THR A 5 7.38 -5.39 -26.40
N VAL A 6 7.25 -4.24 -25.73
CA VAL A 6 7.10 -4.11 -24.28
C VAL A 6 5.85 -3.27 -24.00
N CYS A 7 5.13 -3.63 -22.96
CA CYS A 7 4.06 -2.85 -22.37
C CYS A 7 4.40 -2.64 -20.90
N SER A 8 4.38 -1.40 -20.42
CA SER A 8 4.67 -1.09 -19.04
C SER A 8 3.38 -1.00 -18.21
N VAL A 9 3.46 -1.42 -16.99
CA VAL A 9 2.36 -1.31 -16.01
C VAL A 9 2.89 -0.72 -14.72
N ALA A 10 2.12 0.15 -14.12
CA ALA A 10 2.42 0.72 -12.81
C ALA A 10 1.22 0.49 -11.88
N PHE A 11 1.46 -0.11 -10.71
CA PHE A 11 0.43 -0.36 -9.72
C PHE A 11 0.79 0.23 -8.37
N TYR A 12 -0.21 0.75 -7.69
CA TYR A 12 -0.08 1.08 -6.28
C TYR A 12 -0.08 -0.21 -5.46
N CYS A 13 0.89 -0.34 -4.57
CA CYS A 13 0.93 -1.46 -3.64
C CYS A 13 -0.20 -1.29 -2.61
N GLN A 14 -1.07 -2.30 -2.49
CA GLN A 14 -2.19 -2.27 -1.55
C GLN A 14 -1.73 -2.32 -0.09
N ARG A 15 -0.46 -2.70 0.15
CA ARG A 15 0.10 -2.82 1.49
C ARG A 15 0.85 -1.57 1.94
N CYS A 16 1.75 -1.02 1.12
CA CYS A 16 2.61 0.10 1.52
C CYS A 16 2.37 1.39 0.73
N GLY A 17 1.38 1.41 -0.18
CA GLY A 17 1.02 2.59 -0.97
C GLY A 17 2.01 2.95 -2.10
N ARG A 18 3.22 2.39 -2.10
CA ARG A 18 4.23 2.71 -3.13
C ARG A 18 3.78 2.26 -4.51
N ILE A 19 4.04 3.09 -5.50
CA ILE A 19 3.84 2.72 -6.91
C ILE A 19 5.07 1.97 -7.42
N ASN A 20 4.81 0.91 -8.22
CA ASN A 20 5.86 0.12 -8.85
C ASN A 20 5.59 0.06 -10.35
N LEU A 21 6.58 0.49 -11.13
CA LEU A 21 6.54 0.47 -12.59
C LEU A 21 7.36 -0.71 -13.10
N GLN A 22 6.74 -1.59 -13.88
CA GLN A 22 7.38 -2.79 -14.42
C GLN A 22 7.09 -2.95 -15.90
N ASP A 23 8.10 -3.36 -16.66
CA ASP A 23 8.01 -3.67 -18.06
C ASP A 23 7.61 -5.13 -18.29
N ILE A 24 6.59 -5.33 -19.13
CA ILE A 24 6.07 -6.63 -19.49
C ILE A 24 6.42 -6.91 -20.95
N PRO A 25 7.36 -7.82 -21.23
CA PRO A 25 7.68 -8.20 -22.61
C PRO A 25 6.53 -8.99 -23.21
N LEU A 26 5.95 -8.45 -24.29
CA LEU A 26 4.74 -9.02 -24.93
C LEU A 26 5.00 -10.29 -25.75
N PHE A 27 6.27 -10.52 -26.13
CA PHE A 27 6.67 -11.61 -27.04
C PHE A 27 7.77 -12.52 -26.48
N SER A 28 7.93 -12.55 -25.16
CA SER A 28 8.98 -13.36 -24.49
C SER A 28 8.67 -14.86 -24.39
N GLY A 29 7.49 -15.29 -24.83
CA GLY A 29 7.00 -16.66 -24.61
C GLY A 29 6.40 -16.89 -23.21
N ALA A 30 6.68 -16.06 -22.24
CA ALA A 30 6.02 -16.11 -20.93
C ALA A 30 4.57 -15.64 -21.05
N THR A 31 3.66 -16.41 -20.47
CA THR A 31 2.22 -16.14 -20.56
C THR A 31 1.64 -15.56 -19.27
N HIS A 32 2.41 -15.56 -18.19
CA HIS A 32 1.99 -15.08 -16.88
C HIS A 32 3.11 -14.34 -16.18
N TYR A 33 2.75 -13.22 -15.56
CA TYR A 33 3.64 -12.42 -14.72
C TYR A 33 2.92 -12.14 -13.40
N THR A 34 3.63 -12.26 -12.28
CA THR A 34 3.17 -11.83 -10.97
C THR A 34 3.92 -10.56 -10.61
N MET A 35 3.17 -9.48 -10.40
CA MET A 35 3.70 -8.21 -9.97
C MET A 35 3.90 -8.23 -8.46
N ARG A 36 5.11 -7.93 -8.00
CA ARG A 36 5.44 -7.80 -6.57
C ARG A 36 5.99 -6.42 -6.29
N CYS A 37 5.66 -5.92 -5.11
CA CYS A 37 6.17 -4.63 -4.66
C CYS A 37 7.67 -4.73 -4.35
N ASP A 38 8.47 -3.85 -4.93
CA ASP A 38 9.92 -3.81 -4.72
C ASP A 38 10.29 -3.45 -3.27
N SER A 39 9.39 -2.77 -2.56
CA SER A 39 9.62 -2.31 -1.19
C SER A 39 9.23 -3.35 -0.12
N CYS A 40 8.03 -3.96 -0.22
CA CYS A 40 7.48 -4.84 0.80
C CYS A 40 7.18 -6.27 0.32
N ASN A 41 7.55 -6.60 -0.94
CA ASN A 41 7.37 -7.90 -1.60
C ASN A 41 5.90 -8.40 -1.68
N HIS A 42 4.93 -7.54 -1.37
CA HIS A 42 3.50 -7.86 -1.48
C HIS A 42 3.12 -8.14 -2.94
N GLU A 43 2.26 -9.14 -3.17
CA GLU A 43 1.71 -9.44 -4.49
C GLU A 43 0.65 -8.41 -4.86
N MET A 44 0.96 -7.51 -5.81
CA MET A 44 0.07 -6.42 -6.23
C MET A 44 -0.92 -6.84 -7.30
N GLY A 45 -0.56 -7.83 -8.12
CA GLY A 45 -1.43 -8.29 -9.20
C GLY A 45 -0.80 -9.33 -10.10
N LYS A 46 -1.59 -9.81 -11.05
CA LYS A 46 -1.18 -10.80 -12.04
C LYS A 46 -1.52 -10.34 -13.45
N ILE A 47 -0.59 -10.56 -14.36
CA ILE A 47 -0.77 -10.27 -15.76
C ILE A 47 -0.73 -11.58 -16.52
N SER A 48 -1.69 -11.77 -17.41
CA SER A 48 -1.71 -12.92 -18.33
C SER A 48 -1.75 -12.46 -19.77
N ILE A 49 -0.91 -13.08 -20.61
CA ILE A 49 -0.80 -12.81 -22.03
C ILE A 49 -1.33 -14.02 -22.78
N LYS A 50 -2.30 -13.80 -23.65
CA LYS A 50 -2.85 -14.83 -24.52
C LYS A 50 -2.63 -14.44 -25.99
N PRO A 51 -1.95 -15.27 -26.81
CA PRO A 51 -1.54 -14.92 -28.16
C PRO A 51 -2.66 -14.39 -29.06
N ARG A 52 -3.87 -14.92 -28.92
CA ARG A 52 -5.03 -14.51 -29.76
C ARG A 52 -5.95 -13.47 -29.08
N GLN A 53 -5.81 -13.21 -27.78
CA GLN A 53 -6.75 -12.39 -27.01
C GLN A 53 -6.15 -11.07 -26.53
N GLY A 54 -4.84 -11.02 -26.34
CA GLY A 54 -4.12 -9.87 -25.81
C GLY A 54 -3.69 -10.07 -24.36
N LEU A 55 -3.67 -9.00 -23.59
CA LEU A 55 -3.19 -8.93 -22.22
C LEU A 55 -4.38 -8.75 -21.26
N THR A 56 -4.36 -9.46 -20.15
CA THR A 56 -5.33 -9.31 -19.07
C THR A 56 -4.58 -9.00 -17.78
N VAL A 57 -4.97 -7.92 -17.14
CA VAL A 57 -4.45 -7.47 -15.84
C VAL A 57 -5.47 -7.81 -14.77
N LYS A 58 -5.02 -8.41 -13.68
CA LYS A 58 -5.84 -8.71 -12.50
C LYS A 58 -5.16 -8.15 -11.26
N MET A 59 -5.90 -7.38 -10.48
CA MET A 59 -5.39 -6.74 -9.26
C MET A 59 -6.51 -6.52 -8.25
N ALA A 60 -6.17 -6.39 -6.97
CA ALA A 60 -7.10 -5.98 -5.94
C ALA A 60 -7.07 -4.45 -5.77
N CYS A 61 -8.18 -3.88 -5.33
CA CYS A 61 -8.23 -2.49 -4.89
C CYS A 61 -7.71 -2.38 -3.46
N GLY A 62 -6.81 -1.45 -3.19
CA GLY A 62 -6.29 -1.20 -1.84
C GLY A 62 -7.30 -0.57 -0.88
N VAL A 63 -8.41 -0.01 -1.41
CA VAL A 63 -9.44 0.66 -0.62
C VAL A 63 -10.56 -0.31 -0.24
N CYS A 64 -11.20 -0.94 -1.23
CA CYS A 64 -12.34 -1.82 -0.98
C CYS A 64 -12.01 -3.32 -0.97
N GLY A 65 -10.75 -3.72 -1.24
CA GLY A 65 -10.35 -5.13 -1.38
C GLY A 65 -10.93 -5.84 -2.60
N GLY A 66 -11.73 -5.15 -3.40
CA GLY A 66 -12.43 -5.71 -4.57
C GLY A 66 -11.45 -6.17 -5.64
N LYS A 67 -11.70 -7.35 -6.24
CA LYS A 67 -10.88 -7.90 -7.32
C LYS A 67 -11.29 -7.27 -8.66
N ASN A 68 -10.31 -6.69 -9.34
CA ASN A 68 -10.49 -6.08 -10.64
C ASN A 68 -9.81 -6.90 -11.73
N SER A 69 -10.40 -6.93 -12.92
CA SER A 69 -9.82 -7.59 -14.09
C SER A 69 -10.09 -6.76 -15.34
N LYS A 70 -9.03 -6.30 -16.00
CA LYS A 70 -9.12 -5.51 -17.22
C LYS A 70 -8.40 -6.21 -18.36
N ARG A 71 -9.07 -6.30 -19.52
CA ARG A 71 -8.54 -6.94 -20.72
C ARG A 71 -8.22 -5.90 -21.79
N PHE A 72 -7.06 -6.06 -22.40
CA PHE A 72 -6.58 -5.25 -23.50
C PHE A 72 -6.35 -6.14 -24.72
N SER A 73 -7.07 -5.90 -25.81
CA SER A 73 -6.82 -6.60 -27.07
C SER A 73 -5.49 -6.16 -27.70
N TRP A 74 -4.89 -6.99 -28.54
CA TRP A 74 -3.67 -6.63 -29.28
C TRP A 74 -3.83 -5.36 -30.12
N ARG A 75 -5.04 -5.12 -30.66
CA ARG A 75 -5.34 -3.90 -31.41
C ARG A 75 -5.30 -2.67 -30.53
N ASN A 76 -5.82 -2.77 -29.30
CA ASN A 76 -5.82 -1.67 -28.32
C ASN A 76 -4.41 -1.41 -27.81
N LEU A 77 -3.66 -2.46 -27.42
CA LEU A 77 -2.29 -2.33 -26.92
C LEU A 77 -1.37 -1.62 -27.92
N ARG A 78 -1.49 -1.91 -29.22
CA ARG A 78 -0.69 -1.23 -30.25
C ARG A 78 -0.95 0.27 -30.38
N LYS A 79 -2.13 0.73 -29.99
CA LYS A 79 -2.54 2.15 -30.03
C LYS A 79 -2.41 2.82 -28.66
N LEU A 80 -2.19 2.03 -27.62
CA LEU A 80 -2.16 2.49 -26.24
C LEU A 80 -0.87 3.27 -25.99
N ARG A 81 -1.01 4.54 -25.65
CA ARG A 81 0.08 5.36 -25.12
C ARG A 81 0.07 5.29 -23.61
N PHE A 82 -1.10 5.59 -23.02
CA PHE A 82 -1.30 5.64 -21.60
C PHE A 82 -2.79 5.45 -21.27
N GLU A 83 -3.09 4.65 -20.25
CA GLU A 83 -4.45 4.48 -19.73
C GLU A 83 -4.44 4.24 -18.23
N LYS A 84 -5.30 4.96 -17.52
CA LYS A 84 -5.55 4.76 -16.08
C LYS A 84 -6.45 3.56 -15.85
N ILE A 85 -6.19 2.83 -14.79
CA ILE A 85 -7.01 1.69 -14.38
C ILE A 85 -7.70 2.06 -13.07
N PHE A 86 -9.03 1.99 -13.09
CA PHE A 86 -9.89 2.31 -11.95
C PHE A 86 -10.55 1.04 -11.40
N CYS A 87 -10.80 1.05 -10.11
CA CYS A 87 -11.61 0.03 -9.46
C CYS A 87 -13.04 0.09 -9.96
N THR A 88 -13.65 -1.06 -10.21
CA THR A 88 -15.02 -1.17 -10.70
C THR A 88 -16.07 -0.92 -9.62
N HIS A 89 -15.68 -0.93 -8.33
CA HIS A 89 -16.60 -0.79 -7.20
C HIS A 89 -16.60 0.64 -6.62
N ASP A 90 -15.43 1.19 -6.35
CA ASP A 90 -15.28 2.49 -5.68
C ASP A 90 -14.70 3.58 -6.58
N HIS A 91 -14.40 3.23 -7.85
CA HIS A 91 -13.79 4.13 -8.84
C HIS A 91 -12.42 4.70 -8.42
N PHE A 92 -11.79 4.13 -7.41
CA PHE A 92 -10.43 4.51 -7.01
C PHE A 92 -9.42 4.11 -8.10
N GLU A 93 -8.44 4.96 -8.32
CA GLU A 93 -7.37 4.72 -9.27
C GLU A 93 -6.40 3.68 -8.69
N ILE A 94 -6.22 2.56 -9.37
CA ILE A 94 -5.43 1.42 -8.90
C ILE A 94 -4.14 1.20 -9.68
N GLY A 95 -3.95 1.90 -10.79
CA GLY A 95 -2.72 1.85 -11.55
C GLY A 95 -2.84 2.34 -12.98
N TYR A 96 -1.78 2.09 -13.75
CA TYR A 96 -1.61 2.58 -15.11
C TYR A 96 -1.08 1.48 -16.04
N ILE A 97 -1.38 1.61 -17.32
CA ILE A 97 -0.84 0.76 -18.37
C ILE A 97 -0.54 1.58 -19.60
N GLY A 98 0.58 1.31 -20.27
CA GLY A 98 0.95 2.03 -21.49
C GLY A 98 2.41 1.87 -21.86
N ARG A 99 2.98 2.92 -22.44
CA ARG A 99 4.41 3.03 -22.70
C ARG A 99 5.11 3.52 -21.44
N TRP A 100 6.30 3.01 -21.21
CA TRP A 100 7.10 3.39 -20.05
C TRP A 100 7.28 4.92 -19.93
N GLN A 101 7.64 5.56 -21.04
CA GLN A 101 7.86 7.00 -21.08
C GLN A 101 6.61 7.82 -20.70
N ASP A 102 5.45 7.47 -21.30
CA ASP A 102 4.20 8.18 -21.04
C ASP A 102 3.74 8.01 -19.56
N ILE A 103 3.98 6.82 -18.96
CA ILE A 103 3.68 6.57 -17.55
C ILE A 103 4.65 7.33 -16.64
N ALA A 104 5.96 7.23 -16.91
CA ALA A 104 6.99 7.91 -16.11
C ALA A 104 6.79 9.42 -16.12
N GLU A 105 6.58 10.02 -17.31
CA GLU A 105 6.32 11.45 -17.44
C GLU A 105 5.08 11.90 -16.65
N PHE A 106 4.02 11.10 -16.65
CA PHE A 106 2.81 11.37 -15.87
C PHE A 106 3.08 11.30 -14.36
N LEU A 107 3.86 10.31 -13.90
CA LEU A 107 4.20 10.16 -12.48
C LEU A 107 5.11 11.30 -12.01
N ASP A 108 6.10 11.68 -12.82
CA ASP A 108 6.99 12.79 -12.54
C ASP A 108 6.23 14.13 -12.48
N PHE A 109 5.28 14.33 -13.39
CA PHE A 109 4.41 15.51 -13.37
C PHE A 109 3.58 15.60 -12.09
N ASN A 110 2.96 14.49 -11.68
CA ASN A 110 2.16 14.45 -10.45
C ASN A 110 3.02 14.68 -9.20
N ALA A 111 4.23 14.13 -9.17
CA ALA A 111 5.18 14.38 -8.09
C ALA A 111 5.55 15.87 -8.01
N ALA A 112 5.92 16.48 -9.16
CA ALA A 112 6.27 17.90 -9.23
C ALA A 112 5.10 18.82 -8.85
N GLU A 113 3.86 18.48 -9.25
CA GLU A 113 2.67 19.22 -8.85
C GLU A 113 2.43 19.12 -7.34
N TYR A 114 2.59 17.93 -6.76
CA TYR A 114 2.49 17.73 -5.31
C TYR A 114 3.53 18.56 -4.56
N ASP A 115 4.80 18.54 -5.00
CA ASP A 115 5.89 19.29 -4.39
C ASP A 115 5.66 20.81 -4.47
N SER A 116 5.06 21.27 -5.56
CA SER A 116 4.72 22.70 -5.73
C SER A 116 3.63 23.16 -4.76
N LEU A 117 2.70 22.27 -4.40
CA LEU A 117 1.64 22.53 -3.43
C LEU A 117 2.12 22.40 -1.97
N HIS A 118 3.22 21.65 -1.73
CA HIS A 118 3.80 21.38 -0.42
C HIS A 118 5.29 21.71 -0.40
N PRO A 119 5.67 22.97 -0.63
CA PRO A 119 7.07 23.36 -0.71
C PRO A 119 7.77 23.13 0.64
N GLY A 120 8.79 22.28 0.62
CA GLY A 120 9.64 21.97 1.77
C GLY A 120 9.38 20.65 2.50
N ASP A 121 8.23 19.97 2.25
CA ASP A 121 7.87 18.74 2.97
C ASP A 121 7.59 17.55 2.03
N GLY A 122 7.69 17.69 0.70
CA GLY A 122 7.18 16.73 -0.28
C GLY A 122 7.68 15.31 -0.07
N ASP A 123 8.96 15.06 -0.27
CA ASP A 123 9.55 13.72 -0.19
C ASP A 123 9.49 13.16 1.24
N GLU A 124 9.85 13.97 2.23
CA GLU A 124 9.86 13.57 3.63
C GLU A 124 8.45 13.29 4.16
N PHE A 125 7.46 14.06 3.73
CA PHE A 125 6.05 13.82 4.08
C PHE A 125 5.56 12.50 3.47
N LEU A 126 5.82 12.25 2.19
CA LEU A 126 5.44 11.01 1.51
C LEU A 126 6.12 9.79 2.13
N GLU A 127 7.42 9.87 2.43
CA GLU A 127 8.16 8.80 3.10
C GLU A 127 7.59 8.50 4.48
N ARG A 128 7.24 9.53 5.25
CA ARG A 128 6.59 9.37 6.57
C ARG A 128 5.23 8.70 6.45
N GLN A 129 4.39 9.13 5.49
CA GLN A 129 3.07 8.51 5.26
C GLN A 129 3.20 7.04 4.84
N GLN A 130 4.16 6.72 3.97
CA GLN A 130 4.42 5.36 3.57
C GLN A 130 4.93 4.49 4.72
N THR A 131 5.83 5.05 5.56
CA THR A 131 6.34 4.37 6.75
C THR A 131 5.21 4.07 7.74
N LEU A 132 4.34 5.04 7.97
CA LEU A 132 3.18 4.89 8.85
C LEU A 132 2.20 3.82 8.34
N LEU A 133 1.90 3.84 7.04
CA LEU A 133 1.04 2.84 6.41
C LEU A 133 1.63 1.43 6.49
N GLU A 134 2.93 1.28 6.25
CA GLU A 134 3.62 -0.01 6.38
C GLU A 134 3.61 -0.50 7.83
N ALA A 135 3.84 0.40 8.80
CA ALA A 135 3.77 0.06 10.22
C ALA A 135 2.37 -0.44 10.61
N LEU A 136 1.33 0.25 10.16
CA LEU A 136 -0.07 -0.15 10.41
C LEU A 136 -0.37 -1.52 9.80
N ASN A 137 0.08 -1.78 8.57
CA ASN A 137 -0.09 -3.08 7.94
C ASN A 137 0.63 -4.20 8.69
N ARG A 138 1.83 -3.94 9.24
CA ARG A 138 2.54 -4.93 10.06
C ARG A 138 1.82 -5.23 11.36
N VAL A 139 1.29 -4.21 12.04
CA VAL A 139 0.46 -4.39 13.23
C VAL A 139 -0.77 -5.24 12.89
N HIS A 140 -1.41 -4.98 11.77
CA HIS A 140 -2.54 -5.77 11.30
C HIS A 140 -2.15 -7.23 11.00
N ASP A 141 -0.98 -7.45 10.37
CA ASP A 141 -0.47 -8.80 10.08
C ASP A 141 -0.19 -9.57 11.39
N LEU A 142 0.40 -8.91 12.41
CA LEU A 142 0.63 -9.50 13.73
C LEU A 142 -0.69 -9.87 14.44
N ALA A 143 -1.69 -9.01 14.33
CA ALA A 143 -3.02 -9.29 14.88
C ALA A 143 -3.69 -10.47 14.16
N ALA A 144 -3.59 -10.53 12.81
CA ALA A 144 -4.13 -11.62 12.01
C ALA A 144 -3.40 -12.96 12.23
N ALA A 145 -2.11 -12.92 12.60
CA ALA A 145 -1.32 -14.10 12.96
C ALA A 145 -1.52 -14.54 14.43
N GLU A 146 -2.39 -13.85 15.19
CA GLU A 146 -2.56 -14.08 16.63
C GLU A 146 -1.25 -13.92 17.43
N GLU A 147 -0.37 -13.00 16.99
CA GLU A 147 0.91 -12.70 17.65
C GLU A 147 0.87 -11.40 18.47
N LEU A 148 -0.25 -10.65 18.42
CA LEU A 148 -0.41 -9.38 19.10
C LEU A 148 -1.26 -9.53 20.37
N PHE A 149 -0.63 -9.44 21.53
CA PHE A 149 -1.29 -9.55 22.83
C PHE A 149 -0.93 -8.39 23.77
N CYS A 150 -1.90 -7.98 24.55
CA CYS A 150 -1.65 -7.11 25.72
C CYS A 150 -1.01 -7.92 26.86
N THR A 151 -0.33 -7.25 27.77
CA THR A 151 0.21 -7.87 29.01
C THR A 151 -0.86 -8.54 29.89
N CYS A 152 -2.15 -8.17 29.72
CA CYS A 152 -3.26 -8.86 30.37
C CYS A 152 -3.68 -10.18 29.68
N GLY A 153 -3.04 -10.53 28.56
CA GLY A 153 -3.34 -11.73 27.78
C GLY A 153 -4.44 -11.54 26.74
N SER A 154 -5.03 -10.36 26.63
CA SER A 154 -6.09 -10.09 25.64
C SER A 154 -5.53 -9.78 24.26
N SER A 155 -6.19 -10.24 23.21
CA SER A 155 -6.00 -9.88 21.80
C SER A 155 -6.98 -8.80 21.31
N ASN A 156 -7.89 -8.32 22.18
CA ASN A 156 -8.87 -7.29 21.83
C ASN A 156 -8.20 -5.90 21.85
N ILE A 157 -7.47 -5.62 20.78
CA ILE A 157 -6.63 -4.43 20.63
C ILE A 157 -7.13 -3.57 19.49
N VAL A 158 -7.28 -2.29 19.72
CA VAL A 158 -7.59 -1.28 18.70
C VAL A 158 -6.34 -0.47 18.41
N ALA A 159 -6.07 -0.24 17.12
CA ALA A 159 -4.98 0.60 16.66
C ALA A 159 -5.53 1.96 16.20
N ALA A 160 -4.89 3.04 16.62
CA ALA A 160 -5.18 4.40 16.18
C ALA A 160 -3.90 5.10 15.73
N ILE A 161 -4.00 5.98 14.75
CA ILE A 161 -2.87 6.81 14.29
C ILE A 161 -2.91 8.12 15.06
N MET A 162 -1.80 8.47 15.69
CA MET A 162 -1.62 9.76 16.38
C MET A 162 -0.33 10.43 15.90
N GLY A 163 -0.46 11.37 14.96
CA GLY A 163 0.69 11.99 14.31
C GLY A 163 1.51 10.98 13.50
N ASN A 164 2.74 10.73 13.91
CA ASN A 164 3.66 9.77 13.28
C ASN A 164 3.81 8.48 14.10
N ASP A 165 2.93 8.22 15.03
CA ASP A 165 2.97 7.07 15.91
C ASP A 165 1.67 6.26 15.76
N ILE A 166 1.75 4.95 15.99
CA ILE A 166 0.59 4.06 16.12
C ILE A 166 0.38 3.82 17.61
N VAL A 167 -0.82 4.09 18.10
CA VAL A 167 -1.24 3.83 19.46
C VAL A 167 -2.12 2.59 19.46
N LEU A 168 -1.70 1.57 20.19
CA LEU A 168 -2.49 0.37 20.45
C LEU A 168 -3.16 0.51 21.81
N GLU A 169 -4.46 0.26 21.86
CA GLU A 169 -5.26 0.27 23.07
C GLU A 169 -5.89 -1.10 23.30
N CYS A 170 -5.63 -1.67 24.45
CA CYS A 170 -6.33 -2.87 24.87
C CYS A 170 -7.72 -2.53 25.39
N GLN A 171 -8.75 -3.05 24.76
CA GLN A 171 -10.15 -2.76 25.13
C GLN A 171 -10.58 -3.43 26.44
N ASP A 172 -9.83 -4.45 26.90
CA ASP A 172 -10.19 -5.18 28.11
C ASP A 172 -9.59 -4.56 29.38
N CYS A 173 -8.36 -4.04 29.32
CA CYS A 173 -7.69 -3.47 30.49
C CYS A 173 -7.33 -1.97 30.35
N GLY A 174 -7.54 -1.36 29.20
CA GLY A 174 -7.23 0.05 28.94
C GLY A 174 -5.73 0.38 28.87
N SER A 175 -4.86 -0.64 28.79
CA SER A 175 -3.43 -0.40 28.61
C SER A 175 -3.14 0.13 27.22
N LEU A 176 -2.20 1.06 27.13
CA LEU A 176 -1.74 1.65 25.88
C LEU A 176 -0.31 1.22 25.53
N CYS A 177 -0.05 1.01 24.26
CA CYS A 177 1.29 0.83 23.71
C CYS A 177 1.48 1.82 22.55
N VAL A 178 2.57 2.59 22.57
CA VAL A 178 2.90 3.54 21.50
C VAL A 178 4.03 2.97 20.68
N LEU A 179 3.77 2.80 19.40
CA LEU A 179 4.72 2.29 18.40
C LEU A 179 5.14 3.45 17.49
N PRO A 180 6.40 3.90 17.56
CA PRO A 180 6.88 4.92 16.64
C PRO A 180 6.91 4.37 15.21
N ALA A 181 6.46 5.18 14.25
CA ALA A 181 6.42 4.85 12.83
C ALA A 181 7.02 5.98 11.99
N ARG A 182 8.16 6.54 12.43
CA ARG A 182 8.81 7.73 11.85
C ARG A 182 9.88 7.39 10.84
N SER A 183 10.44 6.18 10.92
CA SER A 183 11.59 5.77 10.12
C SER A 183 11.58 4.28 9.79
N ALA A 184 12.39 3.90 8.80
CA ALA A 184 12.60 2.49 8.46
C ALA A 184 13.16 1.65 9.62
N LYS A 185 13.86 2.28 10.58
CA LYS A 185 14.35 1.60 11.79
C LYS A 185 13.21 1.21 12.72
N ASP A 186 12.20 2.07 12.86
CA ASP A 186 11.05 1.78 13.69
C ASP A 186 10.26 0.59 13.14
N LEU A 187 10.20 0.46 11.80
CA LEU A 187 9.58 -0.68 11.14
C LEU A 187 10.26 -2.03 11.47
N GLN A 188 11.56 -2.03 11.75
CA GLN A 188 12.27 -3.26 12.12
C GLN A 188 11.82 -3.82 13.46
N GLN A 189 11.32 -2.98 14.36
CA GLN A 189 10.78 -3.40 15.66
C GLN A 189 9.39 -4.05 15.54
N LEU A 190 8.76 -3.95 14.37
CA LEU A 190 7.43 -4.53 14.06
C LEU A 190 7.55 -5.82 13.24
N LEU A 191 8.64 -6.57 13.41
CA LEU A 191 8.80 -7.86 12.74
C LEU A 191 8.06 -8.97 13.52
N PRO A 192 7.59 -10.03 12.82
CA PRO A 192 7.01 -11.20 13.47
C PRO A 192 7.96 -11.79 14.54
N GLY A 193 7.41 -12.13 15.69
CA GLY A 193 8.18 -12.62 16.85
C GLY A 193 8.74 -11.54 17.79
N MET A 194 8.65 -10.25 17.44
CA MET A 194 9.07 -9.14 18.31
C MET A 194 7.91 -8.48 19.07
N ALA A 195 6.68 -8.92 18.85
CA ALA A 195 5.49 -8.38 19.50
C ALA A 195 5.51 -8.58 21.05
N ALA A 196 6.28 -9.54 21.53
CA ALA A 196 6.49 -9.76 22.97
C ALA A 196 7.25 -8.60 23.66
N ASP A 197 7.99 -7.79 22.89
CA ASP A 197 8.78 -6.68 23.41
C ASP A 197 7.99 -5.35 23.47
N PHE A 198 6.72 -5.37 23.12
CA PHE A 198 5.86 -4.18 23.14
C PHE A 198 5.65 -3.70 24.57
N VAL A 199 6.03 -2.45 24.84
CA VAL A 199 5.91 -1.84 26.16
C VAL A 199 4.50 -1.30 26.38
N TRP A 200 3.66 -2.07 27.05
CA TRP A 200 2.32 -1.66 27.44
C TRP A 200 2.35 -0.82 28.71
N LYS A 201 1.73 0.35 28.69
CA LYS A 201 1.60 1.23 29.86
C LYS A 201 0.13 1.28 30.27
N GLN A 202 -0.17 0.93 31.51
CA GLN A 202 -1.47 1.24 32.09
C GLN A 202 -1.51 2.75 32.35
N LEU A 203 -2.44 3.45 31.72
CA LEU A 203 -2.82 4.77 32.21
C LEU A 203 -3.45 4.56 33.56
N LEU A 204 -2.73 4.95 34.64
CA LEU A 204 -3.31 5.09 35.94
C LEU A 204 -4.55 5.95 35.79
N ASN A 205 -5.72 5.39 36.12
CA ASN A 205 -7.04 5.99 36.06
C ASN A 205 -7.06 7.39 36.66
N THR A 206 -6.62 8.38 35.95
CA THR A 206 -6.89 9.78 36.22
C THR A 206 -8.21 10.06 35.55
N LYS A 207 -9.27 10.00 36.36
CA LYS A 207 -10.65 10.35 36.06
C LYS A 207 -10.74 11.41 34.97
N VAL A 208 -11.08 11.02 33.77
CA VAL A 208 -11.68 11.90 32.77
C VAL A 208 -13.20 11.94 33.07
N ASN A 209 -13.51 12.35 34.31
CA ASN A 209 -14.81 12.85 34.67
C ASN A 209 -14.58 14.32 35.05
N ASN A 210 -14.67 15.22 34.08
CA ASN A 210 -15.06 16.63 34.21
C ASN A 210 -14.52 17.42 32.99
N MET A 211 -15.16 17.29 31.88
CA MET A 211 -15.14 18.32 30.81
C MET A 211 -16.28 18.11 29.81
N LEU A 212 -17.47 17.82 30.31
CA LEU A 212 -18.72 17.91 29.52
C LEU A 212 -19.85 18.43 30.43
N THR A 213 -19.62 19.58 31.08
CA THR A 213 -20.65 20.49 31.60
C THR A 213 -19.97 21.83 31.84
N ASP A 214 -20.02 22.67 30.78
CA ASP A 214 -20.40 24.10 30.85
C ASP A 214 -20.52 24.60 29.41
#